data_aa7e4eca654a028d262ac63088c58ffc
#
_entry.id   aa7e4eca654a028d262ac63088c58ffc
#
_cell.length_a   1.000
_cell.length_b   1.000
_cell.length_c   1.000
_cell.angle_alpha   90.00
_cell.angle_beta   90.00
_cell.angle_gamma   90.00
#
_symmetry.space_group_name_H-M   'P 1'
#
loop_
_entity.id
_entity.type
_entity.pdbx_description
1 polymer ?
#
loop_
_entity_poly.entity_id
_entity_poly.type
_entity_poly.pdbx_seq_one_letter_code
_entity_poly.pdbx_strand_id
1 'polypeptide(L)'
;MSSPQHTLTLRVRYPECDPMGYLHHSRFLQYFEMGRVELLRSLGLSYADMERDGVFFVAAKVEVKYKAPARYDEELTLTTTVVRQTQVRIDHAYELRRGATLLAEATTTIACVGRDGQVRQIPEYLMPPA
;
A
#
# COMPACT_ATOMS: atom_id res chain seq x y z
N MET A 1 7.80 -2.78 -20.36
CA MET A 1 6.73 -1.94 -19.78
C MET A 1 7.04 -1.62 -18.33
N SER A 2 6.77 -0.41 -17.93
CA SER A 2 6.98 -0.01 -16.53
C SER A 2 5.91 -0.65 -15.63
N SER A 3 6.29 -0.97 -14.41
CA SER A 3 5.35 -1.48 -13.42
C SER A 3 4.39 -0.36 -12.98
N PRO A 4 3.12 -0.69 -12.66
CA PRO A 4 2.21 0.31 -12.12
C PRO A 4 2.80 0.93 -10.84
N GLN A 5 2.70 2.25 -10.75
CA GLN A 5 3.30 3.00 -9.66
C GLN A 5 2.45 4.24 -9.38
N HIS A 6 2.38 4.62 -8.12
CA HIS A 6 1.65 5.82 -7.71
C HIS A 6 2.41 6.52 -6.58
N THR A 7 2.43 7.83 -6.63
CA THR A 7 3.03 8.66 -5.58
C THR A 7 1.92 9.45 -4.89
N LEU A 8 1.85 9.32 -3.57
CA LEU A 8 0.85 9.95 -2.72
C LEU A 8 1.56 10.89 -1.74
N THR A 9 1.07 12.11 -1.63
CA THR A 9 1.54 13.05 -0.62
C THR A 9 0.57 13.02 0.55
N LEU A 10 1.10 12.92 1.77
CA LEU A 10 0.29 12.89 2.97
C LEU A 10 0.97 13.66 4.10
N ARG A 11 0.18 14.07 5.08
CA ARG A 11 0.68 14.81 6.25
C ARG A 11 0.46 13.97 7.49
N VAL A 12 1.50 13.87 8.34
CA VAL A 12 1.40 13.15 9.61
C VAL A 12 0.42 13.87 10.52
N ARG A 13 -0.60 13.15 11.01
CA ARG A 13 -1.66 13.70 11.86
C ARG A 13 -1.34 13.47 13.33
N TYR A 14 -1.82 14.39 14.16
CA TYR A 14 -1.55 14.36 15.60
C TYR A 14 -1.88 13.02 16.28
N PRO A 15 -3.06 12.42 16.06
CA PRO A 15 -3.41 11.16 16.71
C PRO A 15 -2.59 9.97 16.23
N GLU A 16 -1.77 10.13 15.20
CA GLU A 16 -0.92 9.05 14.68
C GLU A 16 0.43 8.99 15.39
N CYS A 17 0.71 9.95 16.26
CA CYS A 17 2.02 10.06 16.91
C CYS A 17 2.04 9.46 18.30
N ASP A 18 3.23 8.97 18.69
CA ASP A 18 3.49 8.45 20.03
C ASP A 18 3.82 9.60 21.01
N PRO A 19 4.05 9.29 22.32
CA PRO A 19 4.38 10.36 23.28
C PRO A 19 5.63 11.15 22.99
N MET A 20 6.54 10.63 22.15
CA MET A 20 7.76 11.34 21.76
C MET A 20 7.53 12.27 20.56
N GLY A 21 6.31 12.29 20.01
CA GLY A 21 5.99 13.10 18.84
C GLY A 21 6.35 12.44 17.52
N TYR A 22 6.74 11.17 17.53
CA TYR A 22 7.06 10.42 16.31
C TYR A 22 5.84 9.66 15.80
N LEU A 23 5.73 9.56 14.49
CA LEU A 23 4.73 8.69 13.88
C LEU A 23 4.89 7.28 14.43
N HIS A 24 3.81 6.75 15.02
CA HIS A 24 3.85 5.42 15.63
C HIS A 24 4.12 4.37 14.55
N HIS A 25 4.97 3.38 14.87
CA HIS A 25 5.39 2.39 13.89
C HIS A 25 4.21 1.65 13.23
N SER A 26 3.11 1.45 13.94
CA SER A 26 1.94 0.77 13.41
C SER A 26 1.23 1.57 12.30
N ARG A 27 1.41 2.89 12.29
CA ARG A 27 0.73 3.77 11.33
C ARG A 27 1.33 3.66 9.93
N PHE A 28 2.61 3.25 9.84
CA PHE A 28 3.24 3.03 8.54
C PHE A 28 2.45 2.02 7.70
N LEU A 29 1.93 0.96 8.33
CA LEU A 29 1.14 -0.06 7.63
C LEU A 29 -0.15 0.52 7.06
N GLN A 30 -0.78 1.44 7.78
CA GLN A 30 -1.99 2.12 7.30
C GLN A 30 -1.66 3.01 6.11
N TYR A 31 -0.52 3.68 6.13
CA TYR A 31 -0.05 4.49 5.00
C TYR A 31 0.17 3.62 3.76
N PHE A 32 0.80 2.46 3.93
CA PHE A 32 1.01 1.54 2.81
C PHE A 32 -0.31 1.06 2.23
N GLU A 33 -1.30 0.78 3.06
CA GLU A 33 -2.63 0.42 2.60
C GLU A 33 -3.27 1.55 1.80
N MET A 34 -3.16 2.80 2.29
CA MET A 34 -3.61 3.96 1.54
C MET A 34 -2.94 4.05 0.18
N GLY A 35 -1.64 3.75 0.13
CA GLY A 35 -0.89 3.74 -1.12
C GLY A 35 -1.44 2.74 -2.12
N ARG A 36 -1.77 1.53 -1.65
CA ARG A 36 -2.37 0.51 -2.53
C ARG A 36 -3.74 0.94 -3.05
N VAL A 37 -4.56 1.51 -2.17
CA VAL A 37 -5.90 1.98 -2.55
C VAL A 37 -5.80 3.08 -3.61
N GLU A 38 -4.91 4.05 -3.40
CA GLU A 38 -4.77 5.16 -4.33
C GLU A 38 -4.12 4.73 -5.65
N LEU A 39 -3.24 3.73 -5.60
CA LEU A 39 -2.68 3.15 -6.83
C LEU A 39 -3.80 2.58 -7.70
N LEU A 40 -4.69 1.79 -7.12
CA LEU A 40 -5.83 1.23 -7.87
C LEU A 40 -6.75 2.33 -8.36
N ARG A 41 -7.02 3.34 -7.53
CA ARG A 41 -7.87 4.47 -7.93
C ARG A 41 -7.26 5.20 -9.13
N SER A 42 -5.94 5.36 -9.16
CA SER A 42 -5.25 6.00 -10.28
C SER A 42 -5.37 5.21 -11.58
N LEU A 43 -5.65 3.91 -11.48
CA LEU A 43 -5.87 3.04 -12.64
C LEU A 43 -7.34 2.95 -13.02
N GLY A 44 -8.20 3.75 -12.40
CA GLY A 44 -9.64 3.76 -12.68
C GLY A 44 -10.42 2.68 -11.95
N LEU A 45 -9.82 2.06 -10.92
CA LEU A 45 -10.44 0.97 -10.18
C LEU A 45 -10.84 1.43 -8.78
N SER A 46 -11.71 0.66 -8.12
CA SER A 46 -12.24 1.00 -6.81
C SER A 46 -12.35 -0.26 -5.96
N TYR A 47 -11.81 -0.21 -4.73
CA TYR A 47 -11.98 -1.28 -3.77
C TYR A 47 -13.45 -1.55 -3.47
N ALA A 48 -14.27 -0.50 -3.39
CA ALA A 48 -15.69 -0.65 -3.12
C ALA A 48 -16.38 -1.48 -4.20
N ASP A 49 -16.05 -1.22 -5.46
CA ASP A 49 -16.61 -1.97 -6.58
C ASP A 49 -16.14 -3.42 -6.58
N MET A 50 -14.86 -3.64 -6.30
CA MET A 50 -14.31 -5.00 -6.24
C MET A 50 -14.93 -5.79 -5.10
N GLU A 51 -15.09 -5.18 -3.93
CA GLU A 51 -15.70 -5.85 -2.77
C GLU A 51 -17.15 -6.20 -3.05
N ARG A 52 -17.88 -5.35 -3.75
CA ARG A 52 -19.24 -5.68 -4.19
C ARG A 52 -19.26 -6.92 -5.06
N ASP A 53 -18.24 -7.11 -5.88
CA ASP A 53 -18.12 -8.25 -6.77
C ASP A 53 -17.52 -9.49 -6.09
N GLY A 54 -17.29 -9.41 -4.77
CA GLY A 54 -16.75 -10.53 -4.01
C GLY A 54 -15.24 -10.69 -4.12
N VAL A 55 -14.54 -9.63 -4.49
CA VAL A 55 -13.08 -9.62 -4.61
C VAL A 55 -12.50 -8.86 -3.42
N PHE A 56 -11.73 -9.55 -2.61
CA PHE A 56 -11.11 -8.97 -1.42
C PHE A 56 -9.60 -9.22 -1.45
N PHE A 57 -8.84 -8.30 -0.85
CA PHE A 57 -7.39 -8.43 -0.75
C PHE A 57 -6.99 -8.43 0.71
N VAL A 58 -6.15 -9.40 1.09
CA VAL A 58 -5.68 -9.54 2.47
C VAL A 58 -4.16 -9.57 2.47
N ALA A 59 -3.56 -8.97 3.50
CA ALA A 59 -2.10 -8.96 3.64
C ALA A 59 -1.65 -10.34 4.14
N ALA A 60 -0.85 -11.03 3.33
CA ALA A 60 -0.29 -12.33 3.69
C ALA A 60 1.12 -12.19 4.27
N LYS A 61 1.85 -11.13 3.89
CA LYS A 61 3.19 -10.88 4.39
C LYS A 61 3.46 -9.38 4.35
N VAL A 62 4.09 -8.87 5.40
CA VAL A 62 4.52 -7.47 5.48
C VAL A 62 5.94 -7.44 6.03
N GLU A 63 6.80 -6.67 5.39
CA GLU A 63 8.17 -6.47 5.85
C GLU A 63 8.48 -4.99 5.75
N VAL A 64 8.90 -4.39 6.86
CA VAL A 64 9.18 -2.94 6.92
C VAL A 64 10.56 -2.73 7.51
N LYS A 65 11.34 -1.85 6.86
CA LYS A 65 12.61 -1.37 7.38
C LYS A 65 12.46 0.10 7.71
N TYR A 66 12.53 0.42 9.00
CA TYR A 66 12.42 1.79 9.49
C TYR A 66 13.81 2.41 9.48
N LYS A 67 13.98 3.50 8.73
CA LYS A 67 15.28 4.15 8.55
C LYS A 67 15.42 5.43 9.37
N ALA A 68 14.34 6.22 9.46
CA ALA A 68 14.32 7.48 10.18
C ALA A 68 12.90 7.79 10.64
N PRO A 69 12.75 8.54 11.75
CA PRO A 69 11.40 8.85 12.25
C PRO A 69 10.72 9.93 11.45
N ALA A 70 9.39 9.89 11.43
CA ALA A 70 8.55 10.97 10.97
C ALA A 70 7.93 11.65 12.20
N ARG A 71 7.59 12.93 12.08
CA ARG A 71 7.03 13.72 13.19
C ARG A 71 5.69 14.30 12.81
N TYR A 72 4.93 14.71 13.81
CA TYR A 72 3.66 15.40 13.61
C TYR A 72 3.81 16.55 12.63
N ASP A 73 2.81 16.68 11.76
CA ASP A 73 2.66 17.76 10.79
C ASP A 73 3.66 17.77 9.63
N GLU A 74 4.56 16.83 9.59
CA GLU A 74 5.47 16.70 8.45
C GLU A 74 4.73 16.20 7.21
N GLU A 75 5.09 16.74 6.05
CA GLU A 75 4.57 16.29 4.77
C GLU A 75 5.48 15.18 4.23
N LEU A 76 4.87 14.05 3.91
CA LEU A 76 5.57 12.86 3.44
C LEU A 76 5.13 12.49 2.04
N THR A 77 5.99 11.79 1.32
CA THR A 77 5.71 11.27 0.00
C THR A 77 5.82 9.76 0.04
N LEU A 78 4.75 9.07 -0.35
CA LEU A 78 4.71 7.62 -0.40
C LEU A 78 4.64 7.17 -1.85
N THR A 79 5.63 6.40 -2.27
CA THR A 79 5.64 5.79 -3.60
C THR A 79 5.34 4.30 -3.45
N THR A 80 4.29 3.85 -4.12
CA THR A 80 3.83 2.45 -4.13
C THR A 80 4.01 1.89 -5.52
N THR A 81 4.67 0.74 -5.63
CA THR A 81 4.96 0.10 -6.91
C THR A 81 4.50 -1.35 -6.87
N VAL A 82 3.82 -1.80 -7.94
CA VAL A 82 3.54 -3.22 -8.13
C VAL A 82 4.81 -3.86 -8.67
N VAL A 83 5.42 -4.74 -7.89
CA VAL A 83 6.69 -5.38 -8.24
C VAL A 83 6.44 -6.66 -9.01
N ARG A 84 5.42 -7.41 -8.61
CA ARG A 84 5.11 -8.70 -9.21
C ARG A 84 3.64 -9.01 -8.99
N GLN A 85 3.01 -9.64 -9.96
CA GLN A 85 1.63 -10.08 -9.85
C GLN A 85 1.49 -11.47 -10.42
N THR A 86 0.87 -12.37 -9.65
CA THR A 86 0.49 -13.69 -10.11
C THR A 86 -1.02 -13.74 -10.26
N GLN A 87 -1.57 -14.91 -10.56
CA GLN A 87 -3.02 -15.06 -10.70
C GLN A 87 -3.78 -14.87 -9.40
N VAL A 88 -3.11 -15.00 -8.24
CA VAL A 88 -3.78 -14.99 -6.94
C VAL A 88 -3.19 -13.99 -5.94
N ARG A 89 -2.08 -13.31 -6.29
CA ARG A 89 -1.46 -12.35 -5.36
C ARG A 89 -0.71 -11.23 -6.07
N ILE A 90 -0.50 -10.14 -5.33
CA ILE A 90 0.22 -8.97 -5.81
C ILE A 90 1.27 -8.62 -4.78
N ASP A 91 2.52 -8.46 -5.24
CA ASP A 91 3.62 -8.00 -4.41
C ASP A 91 3.84 -6.52 -4.68
N HIS A 92 3.82 -5.72 -3.61
CA HIS A 92 4.06 -4.28 -3.67
C HIS A 92 5.36 -3.91 -2.97
N ALA A 93 6.00 -2.85 -3.43
CA ALA A 93 7.11 -2.22 -2.74
C ALA A 93 6.74 -0.77 -2.45
N TYR A 94 7.24 -0.25 -1.32
CA TYR A 94 6.93 1.10 -0.86
C TYR A 94 8.18 1.84 -0.45
N GLU A 95 8.21 3.14 -0.74
CA GLU A 95 9.18 4.06 -0.19
C GLU A 95 8.45 5.25 0.42
N LEU A 96 8.70 5.51 1.69
CA LEU A 96 8.15 6.66 2.39
C LEU A 96 9.28 7.64 2.64
N ARG A 97 9.12 8.87 2.15
CA ARG A 97 10.16 9.90 2.20
C ARG A 97 9.66 11.21 2.77
N ARG A 98 10.57 11.94 3.39
CA ARG A 98 10.40 13.35 3.71
C ARG A 98 11.44 14.10 2.87
N GLY A 99 11.00 14.73 1.79
CA GLY A 99 11.93 15.28 0.81
C GLY A 99 12.85 14.19 0.26
N ALA A 100 14.15 14.39 0.35
CA ALA A 100 15.14 13.42 -0.12
C ALA A 100 15.44 12.31 0.90
N THR A 101 14.94 12.44 2.14
CA THR A 101 15.24 11.50 3.22
C THR A 101 14.32 10.29 3.16
N LEU A 102 14.91 9.10 3.04
CA LEU A 102 14.13 7.85 3.09
C LEU A 102 13.83 7.54 4.56
N LEU A 103 12.54 7.51 4.91
CA LEU A 103 12.08 7.22 6.27
C LEU A 103 11.83 5.74 6.48
N ALA A 104 11.29 5.07 5.48
CA ALA A 104 11.01 3.64 5.54
C ALA A 104 10.91 3.06 4.14
N GLU A 105 11.28 1.80 4.02
CA GLU A 105 11.01 1.03 2.82
C GLU A 105 10.34 -0.27 3.25
N ALA A 106 9.45 -0.78 2.40
CA ALA A 106 8.65 -1.94 2.77
C ALA A 106 8.25 -2.75 1.55
N THR A 107 7.87 -4.00 1.82
CA THR A 107 7.25 -4.86 0.82
C THR A 107 6.05 -5.55 1.45
N THR A 108 5.03 -5.81 0.63
CA THR A 108 3.87 -6.60 1.06
C THR A 108 3.54 -7.63 0.01
N THR A 109 3.01 -8.77 0.46
CA THR A 109 2.36 -9.74 -0.39
C THR A 109 0.88 -9.71 -0.06
N ILE A 110 0.06 -9.38 -1.05
CA ILE A 110 -1.38 -9.24 -0.91
C ILE A 110 -2.03 -10.39 -1.66
N ALA A 111 -2.82 -11.20 -0.96
CA ALA A 111 -3.53 -12.33 -1.56
C ALA A 111 -4.97 -11.93 -1.92
N CYS A 112 -5.46 -12.46 -3.02
CA CYS A 112 -6.84 -12.25 -3.44
C CYS A 112 -7.71 -13.38 -2.87
N VAL A 113 -8.80 -13.00 -2.20
CA VAL A 113 -9.73 -13.96 -1.59
C VAL A 113 -11.18 -13.58 -1.93
N GLY A 114 -12.07 -14.56 -1.83
CA GLY A 114 -13.50 -14.33 -1.96
C GLY A 114 -14.15 -14.03 -0.61
N ARG A 115 -15.50 -13.89 -0.62
CA ARG A 115 -16.27 -13.62 0.61
C ARG A 115 -16.12 -14.73 1.65
N ASP A 116 -15.84 -15.94 1.20
CA ASP A 116 -15.63 -17.09 2.08
C ASP A 116 -14.23 -17.14 2.67
N GLY A 117 -13.36 -16.18 2.32
CA GLY A 117 -11.99 -16.14 2.78
C GLY A 117 -11.06 -17.08 2.03
N GLN A 118 -11.56 -17.80 1.02
CA GLN A 118 -10.72 -18.72 0.24
C GLN A 118 -10.00 -17.95 -0.87
N VAL A 119 -8.79 -18.40 -1.20
CA VAL A 119 -8.01 -17.83 -2.29
C VAL A 119 -8.82 -17.94 -3.58
N ARG A 120 -8.84 -16.88 -4.36
CA ARG A 120 -9.48 -16.84 -5.67
C ARG A 120 -8.59 -16.13 -6.67
N GLN A 121 -8.84 -16.35 -7.95
CA GLN A 121 -8.10 -15.67 -9.01
C GLN A 121 -8.41 -14.17 -9.00
N ILE A 122 -7.36 -13.39 -9.24
CA ILE A 122 -7.51 -11.95 -9.45
C ILE A 122 -8.26 -11.76 -10.78
N PRO A 123 -9.31 -10.91 -10.80
CA PRO A 123 -10.06 -10.65 -12.04
C PRO A 123 -9.14 -10.14 -13.16
N GLU A 124 -9.50 -10.46 -14.39
CA GLU A 124 -8.70 -10.10 -15.56
C GLU A 124 -8.48 -8.60 -15.67
N TYR A 125 -9.44 -7.78 -15.27
CA TYR A 125 -9.31 -6.33 -15.37
C TYR A 125 -8.23 -5.76 -14.44
N LEU A 126 -7.74 -6.57 -13.48
CA LEU A 126 -6.64 -6.20 -12.60
C LEU A 126 -5.31 -6.79 -13.04
N MET A 127 -5.33 -7.67 -14.05
CA MET A 127 -4.11 -8.29 -14.54
C MET A 127 -3.36 -7.31 -15.45
N PRO A 128 -2.01 -7.31 -15.43
CA PRO A 128 -1.27 -6.46 -16.36
C PRO A 128 -1.52 -6.92 -17.80
N PRO A 129 -1.46 -6.00 -18.76
CA PRO A 129 -1.59 -6.38 -20.17
C PRO A 129 -0.48 -7.35 -20.56
N ALA A 130 -0.84 -8.28 -21.42
CA ALA A 130 0.10 -9.30 -21.92
C ALA A 130 1.21 -8.67 -22.78
#